data_50205d4e33f038796a00420e1e9ad733
#
_entry.id   50205d4e33f038796a00420e1e9ad733
#
_cell.length_a   1.000
_cell.length_b   1.000
_cell.length_c   1.000
_cell.angle_alpha   90.00
_cell.angle_beta   90.00
_cell.angle_gamma   90.00
#
_symmetry.space_group_name_H-M   'P 1'
#
loop_
_entity.id
_entity.type
_entity.pdbx_description
1 polymer ?
#
loop_
_entity_poly.entity_id
_entity_poly.type
_entity_poly.pdbx_seq_one_letter_code
_entity_poly.pdbx_strand_id
1 'polypeptide(L)'
;MTFKVAITSFRTPPEATRQVIRDAGFELVERACETEQQVIETASDADAALIAIRPLTNRHILESLPKLKMVGRHGVGVDSVDLAAATELGIMVCNTPGMNTSEVADHAMALLLSVTRRIPWLNAGVKRGWWGDRMGDLNAHVPQLLRIAGGVVGIVGFGNIGRAFATRIRGFGPARIVAYDPYVPQTTGDLYGVEMVELDVLLSTSDFVSAHAPLNEETRHILDADAFRKMKSTAVVINTSRGPVIDEAGLHEALTRGYI
;
A
#
# COMPACT_ATOMS: atom_id res chain seq x y z
N MET A 1 -26.14 -2.55 31.03
CA MET A 1 -26.16 -2.79 29.54
C MET A 1 -24.85 -3.42 29.17
N THR A 2 -24.85 -4.52 28.44
CA THR A 2 -23.61 -5.17 27.96
C THR A 2 -23.10 -4.40 26.75
N PHE A 3 -21.80 -4.12 26.68
CA PHE A 3 -21.17 -3.47 25.53
C PHE A 3 -21.20 -4.40 24.32
N LYS A 4 -21.56 -3.89 23.17
CA LYS A 4 -21.78 -4.70 21.96
C LYS A 4 -20.77 -4.34 20.86
N VAL A 5 -20.13 -5.35 20.30
CA VAL A 5 -19.15 -5.22 19.22
C VAL A 5 -19.71 -5.89 17.95
N ALA A 6 -19.78 -5.15 16.86
CA ALA A 6 -20.11 -5.69 15.55
C ALA A 6 -18.85 -5.95 14.72
N ILE A 7 -18.73 -7.09 14.05
CA ILE A 7 -17.71 -7.38 13.08
C ILE A 7 -18.36 -7.46 11.70
N THR A 8 -18.05 -6.50 10.85
CA THR A 8 -18.67 -6.35 9.52
C THR A 8 -17.70 -6.68 8.36
N SER A 9 -16.57 -7.30 8.69
CA SER A 9 -15.52 -7.57 7.71
C SER A 9 -15.80 -8.82 6.85
N PHE A 10 -15.38 -8.78 5.57
CA PHE A 10 -15.44 -9.93 4.66
C PHE A 10 -14.64 -11.15 5.11
N ARG A 11 -13.56 -10.91 5.85
CA ARG A 11 -12.70 -11.99 6.33
C ARG A 11 -13.17 -12.39 7.70
N THR A 12 -13.34 -13.67 7.90
CA THR A 12 -13.49 -14.24 9.22
C THR A 12 -12.33 -13.77 10.08
N PRO A 13 -12.58 -12.95 11.13
CA PRO A 13 -11.50 -12.51 11.99
C PRO A 13 -10.86 -13.72 12.68
N PRO A 14 -9.56 -13.64 13.04
CA PRO A 14 -8.92 -14.70 13.80
C PRO A 14 -9.72 -15.03 15.06
N GLU A 15 -9.75 -16.29 15.45
CA GLU A 15 -10.45 -16.71 16.68
C GLU A 15 -9.94 -15.94 17.92
N ALA A 16 -8.66 -15.58 17.93
CA ALA A 16 -8.10 -14.72 18.97
C ALA A 16 -8.83 -13.37 19.12
N THR A 17 -9.31 -12.77 18.04
CA THR A 17 -10.09 -11.52 18.08
C THR A 17 -11.43 -11.75 18.76
N ARG A 18 -12.11 -12.84 18.43
CA ARG A 18 -13.39 -13.21 19.06
C ARG A 18 -13.20 -13.52 20.55
N GLN A 19 -12.10 -14.21 20.86
CA GLN A 19 -11.79 -14.57 22.25
C GLN A 19 -11.58 -13.32 23.10
N VAL A 20 -10.81 -12.34 22.64
CA VAL A 20 -10.60 -11.05 23.35
C VAL A 20 -11.94 -10.35 23.63
N ILE A 21 -12.88 -10.33 22.67
CA ILE A 21 -14.20 -9.71 22.83
C ILE A 21 -15.02 -10.46 23.89
N ARG A 22 -15.02 -11.81 23.87
CA ARG A 22 -15.71 -12.65 24.83
C ARG A 22 -15.13 -12.52 26.24
N ASP A 23 -13.81 -12.52 26.36
CA ASP A 23 -13.10 -12.41 27.65
C ASP A 23 -13.36 -11.05 28.32
N ALA A 24 -13.60 -10.00 27.50
CA ALA A 24 -14.04 -8.70 27.98
C ALA A 24 -15.50 -8.68 28.43
N GLY A 25 -16.24 -9.77 28.26
CA GLY A 25 -17.67 -9.85 28.59
C GLY A 25 -18.58 -9.07 27.63
N PHE A 26 -18.11 -8.78 26.40
CA PHE A 26 -18.86 -8.05 25.39
C PHE A 26 -19.72 -8.98 24.54
N GLU A 27 -20.86 -8.47 24.10
CA GLU A 27 -21.69 -9.14 23.11
C GLU A 27 -21.07 -9.00 21.73
N LEU A 28 -21.00 -10.09 20.98
CA LEU A 28 -20.44 -10.10 19.62
C LEU A 28 -21.55 -10.40 18.60
N VAL A 29 -21.64 -9.51 17.59
CA VAL A 29 -22.43 -9.74 16.37
C VAL A 29 -21.48 -9.77 15.19
N GLU A 30 -21.59 -10.77 14.32
CA GLU A 30 -20.68 -10.97 13.21
C GLU A 30 -21.45 -11.27 11.93
N ARG A 31 -21.14 -10.51 10.87
CA ARG A 31 -21.65 -10.74 9.52
C ARG A 31 -20.66 -10.22 8.49
N ALA A 32 -20.40 -11.00 7.45
CA ALA A 32 -19.73 -10.49 6.26
C ALA A 32 -20.65 -9.53 5.51
N CYS A 33 -20.31 -8.25 5.45
CA CYS A 33 -21.12 -7.20 4.83
C CYS A 33 -20.54 -6.77 3.50
N GLU A 34 -21.35 -6.80 2.45
CA GLU A 34 -20.98 -6.40 1.08
C GLU A 34 -21.56 -5.02 0.73
N THR A 35 -22.57 -4.57 1.44
CA THR A 35 -23.25 -3.31 1.20
C THR A 35 -23.30 -2.45 2.45
N GLU A 36 -23.48 -1.13 2.27
CA GLU A 36 -23.68 -0.18 3.37
C GLU A 36 -24.88 -0.56 4.25
N GLN A 37 -25.98 -0.97 3.63
CA GLN A 37 -27.18 -1.39 4.33
C GLN A 37 -26.90 -2.57 5.26
N GLN A 38 -26.13 -3.56 4.83
CA GLN A 38 -25.75 -4.69 5.67
C GLN A 38 -24.86 -4.27 6.85
N VAL A 39 -23.96 -3.28 6.66
CA VAL A 39 -23.18 -2.72 7.77
C VAL A 39 -24.09 -2.04 8.79
N ILE A 40 -25.02 -1.20 8.33
CA ILE A 40 -25.96 -0.49 9.19
C ILE A 40 -26.83 -1.47 9.98
N GLU A 41 -27.41 -2.49 9.33
CA GLU A 41 -28.21 -3.51 9.98
C GLU A 41 -27.42 -4.28 11.04
N THR A 42 -26.19 -4.69 10.71
CA THR A 42 -25.35 -5.51 11.60
C THR A 42 -24.88 -4.72 12.82
N ALA A 43 -24.56 -3.44 12.65
CA ALA A 43 -24.03 -2.58 13.71
C ALA A 43 -25.09 -1.68 14.35
N SER A 44 -26.40 -1.84 14.03
CA SER A 44 -27.49 -0.92 14.38
C SER A 44 -27.60 -0.58 15.88
N ASP A 45 -27.19 -1.48 16.75
CA ASP A 45 -27.23 -1.30 18.21
C ASP A 45 -25.85 -1.54 18.86
N ALA A 46 -24.76 -1.59 18.05
CA ALA A 46 -23.42 -1.80 18.52
C ALA A 46 -22.79 -0.52 19.09
N ASP A 47 -21.96 -0.71 20.14
CA ASP A 47 -21.13 0.35 20.70
C ASP A 47 -19.79 0.50 19.95
N ALA A 48 -19.30 -0.57 19.33
CA ALA A 48 -18.09 -0.58 18.51
C ALA A 48 -18.27 -1.45 17.26
N ALA A 49 -17.58 -1.09 16.18
CA ALA A 49 -17.57 -1.86 14.95
C ALA A 49 -16.15 -2.14 14.45
N LEU A 50 -15.84 -3.40 14.17
CA LEU A 50 -14.63 -3.79 13.44
C LEU A 50 -14.96 -3.88 11.95
N ILE A 51 -14.29 -3.05 11.16
CA ILE A 51 -14.56 -2.88 9.73
C ILE A 51 -13.40 -3.35 8.85
N ALA A 52 -13.72 -3.65 7.58
CA ALA A 52 -12.74 -3.91 6.52
C ALA A 52 -12.51 -2.66 5.62
N ILE A 53 -11.91 -2.88 4.45
CA ILE A 53 -11.71 -1.82 3.44
C ILE A 53 -13.03 -1.51 2.70
N ARG A 54 -13.89 -2.50 2.55
CA ARG A 54 -15.18 -2.41 1.86
C ARG A 54 -16.27 -3.12 2.68
N PRO A 55 -17.50 -2.58 2.68
CA PRO A 55 -17.91 -1.25 2.16
C PRO A 55 -17.16 -0.10 2.82
N LEU A 56 -17.07 1.07 2.15
CA LEU A 56 -16.52 2.29 2.77
C LEU A 56 -17.42 2.71 3.93
N THR A 57 -16.82 2.99 5.08
CA THR A 57 -17.53 3.53 6.25
C THR A 57 -17.65 5.04 6.10
N ASN A 58 -18.58 5.46 5.25
CA ASN A 58 -18.84 6.85 4.91
C ASN A 58 -19.73 7.53 5.99
N ARG A 59 -19.98 8.84 5.79
CA ARG A 59 -20.84 9.64 6.66
C ARG A 59 -22.21 9.00 6.89
N HIS A 60 -22.85 8.48 5.84
CA HIS A 60 -24.18 7.88 5.93
C HIS A 60 -24.23 6.69 6.89
N ILE A 61 -23.24 5.81 6.83
CA ILE A 61 -23.11 4.68 7.78
C ILE A 61 -22.94 5.20 9.20
N LEU A 62 -22.02 6.16 9.41
CA LEU A 62 -21.72 6.68 10.75
C LEU A 62 -22.93 7.37 11.40
N GLU A 63 -23.66 8.19 10.63
CA GLU A 63 -24.89 8.87 11.09
C GLU A 63 -26.04 7.89 11.38
N SER A 64 -26.09 6.75 10.69
CA SER A 64 -27.08 5.70 10.88
C SER A 64 -26.87 4.86 12.14
N LEU A 65 -25.73 5.03 12.84
CA LEU A 65 -25.32 4.23 13.99
C LEU A 65 -25.18 5.08 15.27
N PRO A 66 -26.30 5.57 15.86
CA PRO A 66 -26.28 6.57 16.94
C PRO A 66 -25.67 6.07 18.26
N LYS A 67 -25.48 4.76 18.45
CA LYS A 67 -24.83 4.17 19.63
C LYS A 67 -23.34 3.96 19.42
N LEU A 68 -22.85 4.08 18.19
CA LEU A 68 -21.45 3.76 17.84
C LEU A 68 -20.50 4.77 18.48
N LYS A 69 -19.54 4.28 19.24
CA LYS A 69 -18.50 5.07 19.91
C LYS A 69 -17.13 4.89 19.31
N MET A 70 -16.91 3.72 18.66
CA MET A 70 -15.61 3.35 18.14
C MET A 70 -15.72 2.55 16.86
N VAL A 71 -14.85 2.87 15.90
CA VAL A 71 -14.58 2.09 14.69
C VAL A 71 -13.16 1.56 14.75
N GLY A 72 -13.00 0.25 14.77
CA GLY A 72 -11.72 -0.43 14.64
C GLY A 72 -11.49 -0.86 13.19
N ARG A 73 -10.51 -0.26 12.50
CA ARG A 73 -10.16 -0.69 11.15
C ARG A 73 -9.15 -1.84 11.23
N HIS A 74 -9.55 -3.02 10.76
CA HIS A 74 -8.65 -4.18 10.68
C HIS A 74 -7.60 -3.99 9.56
N GLY A 75 -6.55 -3.26 9.87
CA GLY A 75 -5.41 -2.95 8.99
C GLY A 75 -4.82 -1.56 9.23
N VAL A 76 -3.83 -1.18 8.41
CA VAL A 76 -3.01 0.04 8.62
C VAL A 76 -3.70 1.30 8.09
N GLY A 77 -4.22 1.26 6.86
CA GLY A 77 -4.82 2.45 6.22
C GLY A 77 -6.22 2.74 6.76
N VAL A 78 -6.56 4.00 6.90
CA VAL A 78 -7.88 4.48 7.37
C VAL A 78 -8.69 5.18 6.29
N ASP A 79 -8.22 5.16 5.06
CA ASP A 79 -8.82 5.74 3.86
C ASP A 79 -10.20 5.15 3.52
N SER A 80 -10.60 4.07 4.18
CA SER A 80 -11.95 3.49 4.09
C SER A 80 -12.96 4.07 5.06
N VAL A 81 -12.56 5.02 5.93
CA VAL A 81 -13.42 5.67 6.92
C VAL A 81 -13.48 7.17 6.67
N ASP A 82 -14.66 7.75 6.71
CA ASP A 82 -14.83 9.21 6.73
C ASP A 82 -14.41 9.75 8.11
N LEU A 83 -13.15 10.13 8.22
CA LEU A 83 -12.57 10.64 9.48
C LEU A 83 -13.17 11.96 9.91
N ALA A 84 -13.58 12.82 8.95
CA ALA A 84 -14.21 14.10 9.25
C ALA A 84 -15.58 13.86 9.91
N ALA A 85 -16.42 13.01 9.30
CA ALA A 85 -17.70 12.63 9.87
C ALA A 85 -17.54 11.94 11.24
N ALA A 86 -16.58 11.02 11.38
CA ALA A 86 -16.31 10.36 12.66
C ALA A 86 -15.95 11.36 13.75
N THR A 87 -15.13 12.36 13.44
CA THR A 87 -14.72 13.42 14.36
C THR A 87 -15.92 14.28 14.80
N GLU A 88 -16.74 14.72 13.83
CA GLU A 88 -17.96 15.51 14.10
C GLU A 88 -18.96 14.77 14.99
N LEU A 89 -19.08 13.45 14.79
CA LEU A 89 -19.98 12.58 15.55
C LEU A 89 -19.37 12.08 16.87
N GLY A 90 -18.14 12.43 17.18
CA GLY A 90 -17.44 11.97 18.39
C GLY A 90 -17.10 10.49 18.39
N ILE A 91 -16.99 9.86 17.21
CA ILE A 91 -16.67 8.44 17.04
C ILE A 91 -15.14 8.28 16.94
N MET A 92 -14.56 7.49 17.85
CA MET A 92 -13.13 7.16 17.84
C MET A 92 -12.81 6.20 16.68
N VAL A 93 -11.78 6.49 15.89
CA VAL A 93 -11.29 5.60 14.83
C VAL A 93 -9.92 5.05 15.21
N CYS A 94 -9.79 3.74 15.28
CA CYS A 94 -8.56 3.01 15.57
C CYS A 94 -8.13 2.15 14.38
N ASN A 95 -6.82 1.98 14.22
CA ASN A 95 -6.23 1.08 13.22
C ASN A 95 -5.15 0.20 13.87
N THR A 96 -4.46 -0.61 13.05
CA THR A 96 -3.37 -1.50 13.50
C THR A 96 -2.05 -1.12 12.83
N PRO A 97 -1.41 -0.01 13.25
CA PRO A 97 -0.18 0.45 12.63
C PRO A 97 0.96 -0.57 12.79
N GLY A 98 1.73 -0.77 11.73
CA GLY A 98 2.91 -1.65 11.75
C GLY A 98 2.64 -3.15 11.56
N MET A 99 1.38 -3.61 11.60
CA MET A 99 1.08 -5.04 11.60
C MET A 99 1.53 -5.81 10.34
N ASN A 100 1.67 -5.13 9.22
CA ASN A 100 2.02 -5.73 7.92
C ASN A 100 3.22 -5.02 7.26
N THR A 101 4.02 -4.32 8.04
CA THR A 101 5.16 -3.55 7.53
C THR A 101 6.14 -4.45 6.77
N SER A 102 6.46 -5.62 7.34
CA SER A 102 7.37 -6.57 6.74
C SER A 102 6.83 -7.15 5.45
N GLU A 103 5.58 -7.63 5.50
CA GLU A 103 4.92 -8.30 4.38
C GLU A 103 4.77 -7.37 3.17
N VAL A 104 4.40 -6.10 3.39
CA VAL A 104 4.25 -5.14 2.30
C VAL A 104 5.62 -4.75 1.72
N ALA A 105 6.63 -4.55 2.56
CA ALA A 105 7.99 -4.27 2.10
C ALA A 105 8.58 -5.46 1.32
N ASP A 106 8.35 -6.70 1.77
CA ASP A 106 8.75 -7.92 1.05
C ASP A 106 8.03 -8.03 -0.29
N HIS A 107 6.74 -7.70 -0.33
CA HIS A 107 5.95 -7.72 -1.56
C HIS A 107 6.44 -6.67 -2.56
N ALA A 108 6.77 -5.46 -2.11
CA ALA A 108 7.36 -4.43 -2.96
C ALA A 108 8.70 -4.89 -3.56
N MET A 109 9.56 -5.54 -2.75
CA MET A 109 10.79 -6.16 -3.24
C MET A 109 10.51 -7.27 -4.27
N ALA A 110 9.53 -8.14 -4.00
CA ALA A 110 9.16 -9.20 -4.92
C ALA A 110 8.68 -8.67 -6.28
N LEU A 111 7.87 -7.60 -6.29
CA LEU A 111 7.43 -6.93 -7.51
C LEU A 111 8.62 -6.32 -8.26
N LEU A 112 9.49 -5.57 -7.56
CA LEU A 112 10.66 -4.96 -8.17
C LEU A 112 11.59 -6.02 -8.81
N LEU A 113 11.87 -7.09 -8.10
CA LEU A 113 12.67 -8.20 -8.62
C LEU A 113 11.97 -8.92 -9.76
N SER A 114 10.65 -9.08 -9.70
CA SER A 114 9.88 -9.71 -10.79
C SER A 114 9.98 -8.92 -12.09
N VAL A 115 9.93 -7.59 -12.02
CA VAL A 115 10.10 -6.71 -13.21
C VAL A 115 11.54 -6.72 -13.67
N THR A 116 12.49 -6.38 -12.78
CA THR A 116 13.90 -6.21 -13.13
C THR A 116 14.55 -7.50 -13.64
N ARG A 117 14.12 -8.65 -13.15
CA ARG A 117 14.60 -9.99 -13.57
C ARG A 117 13.65 -10.68 -14.54
N ARG A 118 12.54 -10.03 -14.97
CA ARG A 118 11.55 -10.56 -15.91
C ARG A 118 11.02 -11.94 -15.53
N ILE A 119 10.85 -12.20 -14.23
CA ILE A 119 10.52 -13.53 -13.69
C ILE A 119 9.25 -14.12 -14.30
N PRO A 120 8.10 -13.39 -14.40
CA PRO A 120 6.88 -13.94 -14.99
C PRO A 120 7.06 -14.35 -16.45
N TRP A 121 7.80 -13.55 -17.21
CA TRP A 121 8.06 -13.80 -18.63
C TRP A 121 8.97 -15.01 -18.83
N LEU A 122 10.07 -15.09 -18.07
CA LEU A 122 10.99 -16.23 -18.09
C LEU A 122 10.27 -17.52 -17.67
N ASN A 123 9.46 -17.47 -16.59
CA ASN A 123 8.65 -18.64 -16.18
C ASN A 123 7.69 -19.11 -17.28
N ALA A 124 7.01 -18.19 -17.95
CA ALA A 124 6.15 -18.52 -19.07
C ALA A 124 6.94 -19.10 -20.26
N GLY A 125 8.13 -18.59 -20.52
CA GLY A 125 9.02 -19.11 -21.55
C GLY A 125 9.50 -20.54 -21.28
N VAL A 126 9.98 -20.79 -20.06
CA VAL A 126 10.42 -22.13 -19.64
C VAL A 126 9.27 -23.13 -19.72
N LYS A 127 8.06 -22.78 -19.29
CA LYS A 127 6.87 -23.64 -19.44
C LYS A 127 6.49 -23.93 -20.89
N ARG A 128 6.90 -23.06 -21.83
CA ARG A 128 6.73 -23.27 -23.28
C ARG A 128 7.92 -23.99 -23.93
N GLY A 129 8.87 -24.48 -23.13
CA GLY A 129 10.02 -25.24 -23.59
C GLY A 129 11.22 -24.40 -24.05
N TRP A 130 11.38 -23.16 -23.57
CA TRP A 130 12.56 -22.34 -23.82
C TRP A 130 13.78 -22.83 -23.00
N TRP A 131 14.21 -24.04 -23.29
CA TRP A 131 15.36 -24.68 -22.65
C TRP A 131 16.05 -25.62 -23.63
N GLY A 132 17.28 -25.97 -23.38
CA GLY A 132 18.04 -26.84 -24.28
C GLY A 132 18.28 -26.18 -25.64
N ASP A 133 17.82 -26.80 -26.71
CA ASP A 133 18.03 -26.33 -28.09
C ASP A 133 17.37 -24.98 -28.39
N ARG A 134 16.41 -24.54 -27.55
CA ARG A 134 15.74 -23.23 -27.66
C ARG A 134 16.32 -22.17 -26.71
N MET A 135 17.52 -22.38 -26.20
CA MET A 135 18.22 -21.42 -25.33
C MET A 135 18.44 -20.05 -25.99
N GLY A 136 18.47 -19.98 -27.32
CA GLY A 136 18.57 -18.74 -28.09
C GLY A 136 17.40 -17.78 -27.81
N ASP A 137 16.18 -18.29 -27.65
CA ASP A 137 14.99 -17.51 -27.31
C ASP A 137 15.13 -16.86 -25.92
N LEU A 138 15.74 -17.55 -24.97
CA LEU A 138 16.03 -17.05 -23.64
C LEU A 138 17.12 -15.96 -23.67
N ASN A 139 18.23 -16.25 -24.36
CA ASN A 139 19.40 -15.37 -24.42
C ASN A 139 19.11 -14.03 -25.10
N ALA A 140 18.17 -13.99 -26.06
CA ALA A 140 17.74 -12.77 -26.73
C ALA A 140 17.15 -11.72 -25.74
N HIS A 141 16.75 -12.13 -24.55
CA HIS A 141 16.13 -11.27 -23.54
C HIS A 141 17.06 -10.91 -22.37
N VAL A 142 18.26 -11.48 -22.30
CA VAL A 142 19.25 -11.14 -21.26
C VAL A 142 19.59 -9.65 -21.25
N PRO A 143 19.76 -8.96 -22.41
CA PRO A 143 20.05 -7.52 -22.44
C PRO A 143 18.93 -6.65 -21.83
N GLN A 144 17.74 -7.17 -21.68
CA GLN A 144 16.58 -6.45 -21.11
C GLN A 144 16.47 -6.63 -19.58
N LEU A 145 17.37 -7.38 -18.96
CA LEU A 145 17.42 -7.53 -17.51
C LEU A 145 18.03 -6.27 -16.89
N LEU A 146 17.32 -5.71 -15.91
CA LEU A 146 17.77 -4.52 -15.20
C LEU A 146 18.58 -4.91 -13.97
N ARG A 147 19.58 -4.08 -13.65
CA ARG A 147 20.45 -4.25 -12.50
C ARG A 147 20.19 -3.16 -11.47
N ILE A 148 19.88 -3.55 -10.24
CA ILE A 148 19.66 -2.63 -9.13
C ILE A 148 21.01 -2.06 -8.64
N ALA A 149 22.05 -2.90 -8.58
CA ALA A 149 23.38 -2.48 -8.13
C ALA A 149 23.93 -1.34 -8.99
N GLY A 150 24.34 -0.26 -8.33
CA GLY A 150 24.83 0.96 -8.97
C GLY A 150 23.74 1.93 -9.44
N GLY A 151 22.46 1.54 -9.41
CA GLY A 151 21.35 2.41 -9.74
C GLY A 151 20.87 3.27 -8.56
N VAL A 152 19.96 4.19 -8.83
CA VAL A 152 19.30 5.05 -7.82
C VAL A 152 17.89 4.52 -7.54
N VAL A 153 17.59 4.34 -6.25
CA VAL A 153 16.25 3.89 -5.79
C VAL A 153 15.54 5.05 -5.11
N GLY A 154 14.36 5.42 -5.61
CA GLY A 154 13.49 6.44 -5.06
C GLY A 154 12.34 5.83 -4.27
N ILE A 155 12.04 6.40 -3.12
CA ILE A 155 10.98 5.97 -2.20
C ILE A 155 10.02 7.14 -1.97
N VAL A 156 8.80 7.04 -2.46
CA VAL A 156 7.74 8.04 -2.23
C VAL A 156 6.93 7.64 -1.01
N GLY A 157 7.08 8.40 0.09
CA GLY A 157 6.56 8.05 1.42
C GLY A 157 7.56 7.24 2.25
N PHE A 158 8.14 7.89 3.28
CA PHE A 158 9.20 7.31 4.12
C PHE A 158 8.71 6.97 5.55
N GLY A 159 7.48 6.41 5.62
CA GLY A 159 6.88 5.84 6.81
C GLY A 159 7.46 4.45 7.16
N ASN A 160 6.73 3.66 7.95
CA ASN A 160 7.18 2.33 8.40
C ASN A 160 7.54 1.41 7.22
N ILE A 161 6.71 1.35 6.19
CA ILE A 161 6.92 0.48 5.03
C ILE A 161 8.07 0.98 4.15
N GLY A 162 8.15 2.29 3.88
CA GLY A 162 9.25 2.87 3.10
C GLY A 162 10.61 2.63 3.74
N ARG A 163 10.72 2.76 5.06
CA ARG A 163 11.93 2.45 5.84
C ARG A 163 12.29 0.97 5.79
N ALA A 164 11.28 0.11 5.94
CA ALA A 164 11.47 -1.34 5.85
C ALA A 164 11.92 -1.76 4.43
N PHE A 165 11.39 -1.12 3.39
CA PHE A 165 11.81 -1.32 2.01
C PHE A 165 13.26 -0.83 1.79
N ALA A 166 13.62 0.36 2.31
CA ALA A 166 14.99 0.89 2.23
C ALA A 166 16.01 -0.07 2.84
N THR A 167 15.68 -0.68 3.99
CA THR A 167 16.54 -1.67 4.66
C THR A 167 16.79 -2.89 3.76
N ARG A 168 15.78 -3.37 3.05
CA ARG A 168 15.87 -4.54 2.16
C ARG A 168 16.65 -4.26 0.89
N ILE A 169 16.30 -3.16 0.22
CA ILE A 169 16.91 -2.82 -1.07
C ILE A 169 18.40 -2.50 -0.97
N ARG A 170 18.87 -2.05 0.19
CA ARG A 170 20.29 -1.79 0.44
C ARG A 170 21.16 -3.00 0.16
N GLY A 171 20.70 -4.20 0.48
CA GLY A 171 21.41 -5.45 0.22
C GLY A 171 21.67 -5.74 -1.27
N PHE A 172 20.99 -5.04 -2.17
CA PHE A 172 21.19 -5.15 -3.62
C PHE A 172 22.23 -4.17 -4.19
N GLY A 173 22.86 -3.34 -3.33
CA GLY A 173 23.96 -2.45 -3.68
C GLY A 173 23.58 -1.28 -4.61
N PRO A 174 22.43 -0.59 -4.43
CA PRO A 174 22.18 0.65 -5.16
C PRO A 174 23.27 1.68 -4.84
N ALA A 175 23.57 2.57 -5.79
CA ALA A 175 24.53 3.66 -5.57
C ALA A 175 23.95 4.68 -4.59
N ARG A 176 22.65 4.95 -4.66
CA ARG A 176 21.94 5.87 -3.78
C ARG A 176 20.53 5.33 -3.50
N ILE A 177 20.04 5.61 -2.30
CA ILE A 177 18.63 5.48 -1.94
C ILE A 177 18.17 6.89 -1.56
N VAL A 178 17.19 7.43 -2.30
CA VAL A 178 16.60 8.74 -2.05
C VAL A 178 15.14 8.56 -1.64
N ALA A 179 14.62 9.44 -0.79
CA ALA A 179 13.22 9.39 -0.40
C ALA A 179 12.59 10.79 -0.39
N TYR A 180 11.31 10.85 -0.70
CA TYR A 180 10.47 12.02 -0.53
C TYR A 180 9.38 11.73 0.50
N ASP A 181 9.34 12.54 1.54
CA ASP A 181 8.27 12.59 2.52
C ASP A 181 8.33 13.94 3.21
N PRO A 182 7.32 14.82 3.04
CA PRO A 182 7.38 16.20 3.57
C PRO A 182 7.35 16.27 5.09
N TYR A 183 7.02 15.17 5.77
CA TYR A 183 6.90 15.09 7.23
C TYR A 183 8.10 14.41 7.90
N VAL A 184 9.06 13.93 7.11
CA VAL A 184 10.22 13.18 7.63
C VAL A 184 11.50 13.97 7.41
N PRO A 185 12.21 14.34 8.50
CA PRO A 185 13.46 15.09 8.39
C PRO A 185 14.63 14.21 7.93
N GLN A 186 15.70 14.85 7.39
CA GLN A 186 16.93 14.16 6.95
C GLN A 186 17.55 13.31 8.07
N THR A 187 17.49 13.75 9.32
CA THR A 187 18.01 12.99 10.47
C THR A 187 17.38 11.60 10.60
N THR A 188 16.13 11.45 10.16
CA THR A 188 15.50 10.10 10.07
C THR A 188 16.05 9.34 8.87
N GLY A 189 16.25 9.98 7.71
CA GLY A 189 16.88 9.36 6.53
C GLY A 189 18.26 8.81 6.85
N ASP A 190 19.07 9.56 7.60
CA ASP A 190 20.44 9.18 8.00
C ASP A 190 20.49 7.85 8.74
N LEU A 191 19.52 7.57 9.61
CA LEU A 191 19.41 6.30 10.34
C LEU A 191 19.28 5.08 9.41
N TYR A 192 18.74 5.31 8.22
CA TYR A 192 18.53 4.29 7.19
C TYR A 192 19.50 4.42 6.01
N GLY A 193 20.46 5.37 6.03
CA GLY A 193 21.34 5.69 4.93
C GLY A 193 20.59 6.08 3.66
N VAL A 194 19.55 6.89 3.84
CA VAL A 194 18.65 7.40 2.80
C VAL A 194 18.76 8.92 2.78
N GLU A 195 18.92 9.48 1.59
CA GLU A 195 18.91 10.92 1.37
C GLU A 195 17.47 11.40 1.18
N MET A 196 17.02 12.32 2.04
CA MET A 196 15.70 12.95 1.86
C MET A 196 15.83 14.05 0.81
N VAL A 197 14.97 14.03 -0.20
CA VAL A 197 15.02 14.96 -1.33
C VAL A 197 13.61 15.44 -1.70
N GLU A 198 13.54 16.52 -2.48
CA GLU A 198 12.28 16.96 -3.10
C GLU A 198 11.78 15.95 -4.13
N LEU A 199 10.46 15.89 -4.34
CA LEU A 199 9.83 14.91 -5.23
C LEU A 199 10.43 14.97 -6.66
N ASP A 200 10.62 16.15 -7.21
CA ASP A 200 11.17 16.33 -8.56
C ASP A 200 12.59 15.78 -8.71
N VAL A 201 13.40 15.92 -7.66
CA VAL A 201 14.75 15.34 -7.61
C VAL A 201 14.67 13.83 -7.56
N LEU A 202 13.78 13.27 -6.73
CA LEU A 202 13.55 11.83 -6.67
C LEU A 202 13.16 11.28 -8.06
N LEU A 203 12.13 11.88 -8.68
CA LEU A 203 11.60 11.43 -9.97
C LEU A 203 12.67 11.46 -11.07
N SER A 204 13.40 12.57 -11.19
CA SER A 204 14.39 12.74 -12.28
C SER A 204 15.66 11.92 -12.11
N THR A 205 16.01 11.53 -10.90
CA THR A 205 17.26 10.81 -10.64
C THR A 205 17.12 9.30 -10.49
N SER A 206 15.92 8.82 -10.15
CA SER A 206 15.70 7.41 -9.82
C SER A 206 15.59 6.51 -11.04
N ASP A 207 16.21 5.32 -10.95
CA ASP A 207 16.04 4.22 -11.90
C ASP A 207 14.85 3.31 -11.46
N PHE A 208 14.59 3.28 -10.17
CA PHE A 208 13.52 2.48 -9.56
C PHE A 208 12.77 3.35 -8.56
N VAL A 209 11.46 3.45 -8.70
CA VAL A 209 10.59 4.23 -7.80
C VAL A 209 9.60 3.30 -7.12
N SER A 210 9.52 3.35 -5.79
CA SER A 210 8.55 2.59 -5.01
C SER A 210 7.67 3.50 -4.16
N ALA A 211 6.35 3.42 -4.36
CA ALA A 211 5.37 4.23 -3.66
C ALA A 211 4.88 3.53 -2.38
N HIS A 212 4.99 4.23 -1.25
CA HIS A 212 4.60 3.81 0.08
C HIS A 212 3.82 4.90 0.84
N ALA A 213 3.45 5.99 0.15
CA ALA A 213 2.66 7.06 0.72
C ALA A 213 1.23 6.59 1.05
N PRO A 214 0.60 7.08 2.15
CA PRO A 214 -0.82 6.85 2.40
C PRO A 214 -1.65 7.56 1.32
N LEU A 215 -2.93 7.19 1.18
CA LEU A 215 -3.84 7.91 0.30
C LEU A 215 -4.58 9.01 1.09
N ASN A 216 -4.34 10.25 0.72
CA ASN A 216 -5.03 11.45 1.18
C ASN A 216 -5.14 12.47 0.03
N GLU A 217 -5.59 13.68 0.30
CA GLU A 217 -5.73 14.73 -0.73
C GLU A 217 -4.38 15.12 -1.35
N GLU A 218 -3.30 15.18 -0.55
CA GLU A 218 -1.96 15.57 -1.01
C GLU A 218 -1.27 14.48 -1.84
N THR A 219 -1.59 13.23 -1.59
CA THR A 219 -0.92 12.08 -2.21
C THR A 219 -1.73 11.44 -3.32
N ARG A 220 -2.99 11.83 -3.48
CA ARG A 220 -3.82 11.39 -4.61
C ARG A 220 -3.20 11.90 -5.91
N HIS A 221 -2.89 10.95 -6.80
CA HIS A 221 -2.25 11.21 -8.09
C HIS A 221 -0.89 11.95 -7.97
N ILE A 222 -0.17 11.75 -6.87
CA ILE A 222 1.19 12.32 -6.71
C ILE A 222 2.14 11.81 -7.81
N LEU A 223 1.85 10.64 -8.38
CA LEU A 223 2.48 10.11 -9.59
C LEU A 223 1.50 10.26 -10.77
N ASP A 224 1.36 11.47 -11.26
CA ASP A 224 0.56 11.86 -12.42
C ASP A 224 1.37 11.83 -13.75
N ALA A 225 0.75 12.27 -14.85
CA ALA A 225 1.40 12.31 -16.15
C ALA A 225 2.65 13.20 -16.16
N ASP A 226 2.67 14.31 -15.42
CA ASP A 226 3.83 15.19 -15.32
C ASP A 226 4.95 14.57 -14.50
N ALA A 227 4.61 13.85 -13.43
CA ALA A 227 5.55 13.06 -12.66
C ALA A 227 6.24 12.00 -13.53
N PHE A 228 5.49 11.27 -14.37
CA PHE A 228 6.06 10.29 -15.29
C PHE A 228 6.97 10.92 -16.35
N ARG A 229 6.63 12.10 -16.88
CA ARG A 229 7.51 12.83 -17.83
C ARG A 229 8.84 13.27 -17.25
N LYS A 230 8.90 13.48 -15.92
CA LYS A 230 10.13 13.81 -15.19
C LYS A 230 11.03 12.60 -14.95
N MET A 231 10.49 11.38 -15.00
CA MET A 231 11.25 10.16 -14.75
C MET A 231 12.19 9.83 -15.92
N LYS A 232 13.15 8.97 -15.67
CA LYS A 232 13.97 8.37 -16.73
C LYS A 232 13.10 7.47 -17.59
N SER A 233 13.33 7.43 -18.91
CA SER A 233 12.59 6.54 -19.83
C SER A 233 12.82 5.04 -19.60
N THR A 234 13.72 4.69 -18.68
CA THR A 234 13.99 3.32 -18.24
C THR A 234 13.54 3.08 -16.80
N ALA A 235 12.82 4.04 -16.20
CA ALA A 235 12.40 3.93 -14.81
C ALA A 235 11.40 2.78 -14.63
N VAL A 236 11.52 2.12 -13.49
CA VAL A 236 10.55 1.11 -13.04
C VAL A 236 9.79 1.66 -11.85
N VAL A 237 8.47 1.60 -11.90
CA VAL A 237 7.59 2.08 -10.81
C VAL A 237 6.88 0.91 -10.15
N ILE A 238 6.94 0.86 -8.81
CA ILE A 238 6.24 -0.11 -7.97
C ILE A 238 5.28 0.64 -7.05
N ASN A 239 4.04 0.17 -6.95
CA ASN A 239 3.06 0.70 -6.03
C ASN A 239 2.45 -0.43 -5.18
N THR A 240 2.73 -0.42 -3.89
CA THR A 240 2.13 -1.30 -2.89
C THR A 240 1.33 -0.53 -1.84
N SER A 241 1.07 0.75 -2.09
CA SER A 241 0.28 1.62 -1.20
C SER A 241 -1.21 1.58 -1.54
N ARG A 242 -1.65 2.49 -2.41
CA ARG A 242 -3.03 2.56 -2.91
C ARG A 242 -3.05 2.86 -4.40
N GLY A 243 -4.00 2.29 -5.15
CA GLY A 243 -4.17 2.56 -6.58
C GLY A 243 -4.15 4.06 -6.90
N PRO A 244 -5.03 4.88 -6.29
CA PRO A 244 -5.13 6.31 -6.60
C PRO A 244 -3.94 7.20 -6.18
N VAL A 245 -2.86 6.65 -5.66
CA VAL A 245 -1.56 7.36 -5.54
C VAL A 245 -0.95 7.58 -6.93
N ILE A 246 -1.28 6.70 -7.86
CA ILE A 246 -0.96 6.83 -9.28
C ILE A 246 -2.20 7.33 -10.03
N ASP A 247 -2.03 8.29 -10.94
CA ASP A 247 -3.04 8.58 -11.96
C ASP A 247 -2.99 7.50 -13.03
N GLU A 248 -4.03 6.66 -13.12
CA GLU A 248 -4.08 5.55 -14.07
C GLU A 248 -4.06 6.04 -15.54
N ALA A 249 -4.68 7.18 -15.85
CA ALA A 249 -4.65 7.75 -17.19
C ALA A 249 -3.25 8.25 -17.54
N GLY A 250 -2.57 8.93 -16.61
CA GLY A 250 -1.19 9.37 -16.73
C GLY A 250 -0.21 8.20 -16.89
N LEU A 251 -0.40 7.12 -16.14
CA LEU A 251 0.41 5.90 -16.27
C LEU A 251 0.19 5.25 -17.65
N HIS A 252 -1.04 5.14 -18.10
CA HIS A 252 -1.35 4.59 -19.43
C HIS A 252 -0.67 5.42 -20.54
N GLU A 253 -0.75 6.75 -20.45
CA GLU A 253 -0.05 7.64 -21.39
C GLU A 253 1.46 7.41 -21.34
N ALA A 254 2.04 7.35 -20.15
CA ALA A 254 3.48 7.17 -19.95
C ALA A 254 3.99 5.89 -20.60
N LEU A 255 3.30 4.76 -20.34
CA LEU A 255 3.67 3.47 -20.92
C LEU A 255 3.45 3.42 -22.45
N THR A 256 2.39 4.06 -22.95
CA THR A 256 2.08 4.06 -24.39
C THR A 256 3.06 4.92 -25.18
N ARG A 257 3.51 6.04 -24.59
CA ARG A 257 4.45 6.97 -25.22
C ARG A 257 5.91 6.70 -24.88
N GLY A 258 6.19 5.73 -24.01
CA GLY A 258 7.55 5.37 -23.59
C GLY A 258 8.23 6.44 -22.73
N TYR A 259 7.47 7.11 -21.85
CA TYR A 259 8.06 8.02 -20.87
C TYR A 259 8.80 7.23 -19.77
N ILE A 260 8.29 6.02 -19.46
CA ILE A 260 8.90 5.04 -18.56
C ILE A 260 8.80 3.63 -19.15
#